data_e77d1c4d9ac04ccbe325707ff8adc776
#
_entry.id   e77d1c4d9ac04ccbe325707ff8adc776
#
_cell.length_a   1.000
_cell.length_b   1.000
_cell.length_c   1.000
_cell.angle_alpha   90.00
_cell.angle_beta   90.00
_cell.angle_gamma   90.00
#
_symmetry.space_group_name_H-M   'P 1'
#
loop_
_entity.id
_entity.type
_entity.pdbx_description
1 polymer ?
#
loop_
_entity_poly.entity_id
_entity_poly.type
_entity_poly.pdbx_seq_one_letter_code
_entity_poly.pdbx_strand_id
1 'polypeptide(L)'
;MSKILIIDPGKGWGHFVSKMYCYQKLAESLNSKIIFLTKKSTQAKHYLKLSSFCEEVIYLDEPERGLKNIFKNIKSFFNNICNINKLNFERCFVFHPSIRYLLIAKFSKAKSIWGLGLRFQNFFLKKDKKLYLSFFSKTIQDDNEALEFVKKITSLKNINFKPLQSTMVDFRDTVGIIIAASGNEKRWSIKNYIKVINYLIDKNFKKFLIISGIDQ
;
A
#
# COMPACT_ATOMS: atom_id res chain seq x y z
N MET A 1 -19.20 0.09 14.32
CA MET A 1 -17.74 0.13 14.17
C MET A 1 -17.41 1.34 13.32
N SER A 2 -16.48 2.19 13.74
CA SER A 2 -16.09 3.37 12.98
C SER A 2 -15.30 2.96 11.72
N LYS A 3 -15.26 3.86 10.73
CA LYS A 3 -14.48 3.64 9.49
C LYS A 3 -13.41 4.71 9.36
N ILE A 4 -12.24 4.31 8.90
CA ILE A 4 -11.12 5.18 8.61
C ILE A 4 -10.70 5.04 7.16
N LEU A 5 -10.22 6.12 6.56
CA LEU A 5 -9.67 6.12 5.20
C LEU A 5 -8.15 6.02 5.27
N ILE A 6 -7.57 5.10 4.54
CA ILE A 6 -6.13 5.05 4.28
C ILE A 6 -5.86 5.40 2.82
N ILE A 7 -5.03 6.39 2.59
CA ILE A 7 -4.51 6.74 1.26
C ILE A 7 -3.08 6.24 1.17
N ASP A 8 -2.88 5.13 0.46
CA ASP A 8 -1.54 4.63 0.14
C ASP A 8 -1.44 4.27 -1.35
N PRO A 9 -0.89 5.16 -2.16
CA PRO A 9 -0.74 4.95 -3.60
C PRO A 9 0.38 3.99 -3.97
N GLY A 10 0.91 3.19 -3.09
CA GLY A 10 2.03 2.25 -3.25
C GLY A 10 2.59 2.07 -4.66
N LYS A 11 3.85 1.73 -4.80
CA LYS A 11 4.49 1.50 -6.11
C LYS A 11 4.18 0.13 -6.74
N GLY A 12 3.42 -0.70 -6.06
CA GLY A 12 3.07 -2.06 -6.47
C GLY A 12 2.60 -2.88 -5.27
N TRP A 13 2.22 -4.12 -5.51
CA TRP A 13 1.65 -4.97 -4.46
C TRP A 13 2.66 -5.27 -3.33
N GLY A 14 3.95 -5.48 -3.64
CA GLY A 14 4.97 -5.75 -2.63
C GLY A 14 5.08 -4.65 -1.57
N HIS A 15 5.18 -3.39 -1.99
CA HIS A 15 5.20 -2.25 -1.06
C HIS A 15 3.91 -2.07 -0.27
N PHE A 16 2.79 -2.51 -0.80
CA PHE A 16 1.52 -2.45 -0.09
C PHE A 16 1.41 -3.59 0.93
N VAL A 17 1.77 -4.81 0.52
CA VAL A 17 1.73 -6.00 1.38
C VAL A 17 2.67 -5.87 2.57
N SER A 18 3.87 -5.32 2.39
CA SER A 18 4.82 -5.10 3.49
C SER A 18 4.26 -4.20 4.61
N LYS A 19 3.34 -3.30 4.28
CA LYS A 19 2.66 -2.43 5.25
C LYS A 19 1.36 -3.00 5.83
N MET A 20 0.91 -4.16 5.37
CA MET A 20 -0.37 -4.76 5.80
C MET A 20 -0.48 -4.89 7.31
N TYR A 21 0.62 -5.27 7.96
CA TYR A 21 0.69 -5.35 9.41
C TYR A 21 0.45 -4.00 10.09
N CYS A 22 1.02 -2.92 9.55
CA CYS A 22 0.81 -1.56 10.05
C CYS A 22 -0.66 -1.16 9.95
N TYR A 23 -1.32 -1.49 8.84
CA TYR A 23 -2.74 -1.19 8.64
C TYR A 23 -3.63 -1.98 9.60
N GLN A 24 -3.35 -3.26 9.77
CA GLN A 24 -4.08 -4.10 10.73
C GLN A 24 -3.95 -3.54 12.14
N LYS A 25 -2.74 -3.19 12.58
CA LYS A 25 -2.50 -2.62 13.93
C LYS A 25 -3.19 -1.27 14.10
N LEU A 26 -3.25 -0.45 13.07
CA LEU A 26 -3.98 0.81 13.10
C LEU A 26 -5.49 0.57 13.25
N ALA A 27 -6.04 -0.39 12.50
CA ALA A 27 -7.45 -0.77 12.58
C ALA A 27 -7.83 -1.30 13.97
N GLU A 28 -7.02 -2.23 14.52
CA GLU A 28 -7.20 -2.80 15.85
C GLU A 28 -7.16 -1.72 16.94
N SER A 29 -6.14 -0.85 16.91
CA SER A 29 -5.96 0.20 17.91
C SER A 29 -7.07 1.25 17.92
N LEU A 30 -7.67 1.50 16.76
CA LEU A 30 -8.75 2.48 16.61
C LEU A 30 -10.14 1.84 16.65
N ASN A 31 -10.23 0.52 16.82
CA ASN A 31 -11.46 -0.27 16.73
C ASN A 31 -12.29 0.12 15.50
N SER A 32 -11.63 0.13 14.34
CA SER A 32 -12.18 0.65 13.08
C SER A 32 -11.93 -0.28 11.92
N LYS A 33 -12.81 -0.24 10.92
CA LYS A 33 -12.54 -0.84 9.61
C LYS A 33 -11.90 0.16 8.67
N ILE A 34 -11.11 -0.33 7.74
CA ILE A 34 -10.32 0.48 6.81
C ILE A 34 -10.96 0.51 5.43
N ILE A 35 -11.15 1.71 4.91
CA ILE A 35 -11.38 1.96 3.49
C ILE A 35 -10.04 2.34 2.89
N PHE A 36 -9.59 1.62 1.85
CA PHE A 36 -8.34 1.92 1.16
C PHE A 36 -8.57 2.72 -0.11
N LEU A 37 -7.82 3.80 -0.29
CA LEU A 37 -7.64 4.50 -1.55
C LEU A 37 -6.22 4.24 -2.05
N THR A 38 -6.07 3.40 -3.06
CA THR A 38 -4.78 2.92 -3.54
C THR A 38 -4.71 2.83 -5.06
N LYS A 39 -3.55 2.53 -5.62
CA LYS A 39 -3.39 2.33 -7.06
C LYS A 39 -3.85 0.95 -7.51
N LYS A 40 -4.30 0.84 -8.75
CA LYS A 40 -4.66 -0.45 -9.36
C LYS A 40 -3.47 -1.43 -9.38
N SER A 41 -2.25 -0.91 -9.56
CA SER A 41 -1.02 -1.70 -9.55
C SER A 41 -0.73 -2.41 -8.22
N THR A 42 -1.36 -2.02 -7.11
CA THR A 42 -1.25 -2.73 -5.83
C THR A 42 -2.05 -4.01 -5.80
N GLN A 43 -3.01 -4.21 -6.68
CA GLN A 43 -3.93 -5.35 -6.72
C GLN A 43 -4.65 -5.61 -5.37
N ALA A 44 -4.80 -4.57 -4.56
CA ALA A 44 -5.24 -4.66 -3.17
C ALA A 44 -6.59 -5.38 -2.97
N LYS A 45 -7.52 -5.26 -3.92
CA LYS A 45 -8.82 -5.96 -3.85
C LYS A 45 -8.69 -7.47 -3.74
N HIS A 46 -7.67 -8.06 -4.38
CA HIS A 46 -7.53 -9.53 -4.43
C HIS A 46 -7.20 -10.13 -3.06
N TYR A 47 -6.27 -9.51 -2.32
CA TYR A 47 -5.82 -10.07 -1.05
C TYR A 47 -6.46 -9.43 0.19
N LEU A 48 -6.96 -8.20 0.09
CA LEU A 48 -7.69 -7.57 1.19
C LEU A 48 -9.13 -8.08 1.34
N LYS A 49 -9.70 -8.69 0.31
CA LYS A 49 -11.06 -9.25 0.35
C LYS A 49 -11.28 -10.22 1.52
N LEU A 50 -10.24 -10.93 1.93
CA LEU A 50 -10.31 -11.91 3.04
C LEU A 50 -9.88 -11.32 4.38
N SER A 51 -9.44 -10.07 4.44
CA SER A 51 -8.98 -9.46 5.68
C SER A 51 -10.17 -8.92 6.51
N SER A 52 -10.19 -9.24 7.81
CA SER A 52 -11.24 -8.78 8.73
C SER A 52 -11.24 -7.26 8.96
N PHE A 53 -10.12 -6.59 8.74
CA PHE A 53 -9.95 -5.16 8.97
C PHE A 53 -10.27 -4.28 7.75
N CYS A 54 -10.41 -4.85 6.56
CA CYS A 54 -10.74 -4.11 5.35
C CYS A 54 -12.25 -4.05 5.14
N GLU A 55 -12.78 -2.85 4.93
CA GLU A 55 -14.16 -2.64 4.53
C GLU A 55 -14.29 -2.56 3.02
N GLU A 56 -13.46 -1.72 2.39
CA GLU A 56 -13.54 -1.44 0.97
C GLU A 56 -12.19 -1.02 0.40
N VAL A 57 -11.97 -1.33 -0.87
CA VAL A 57 -10.81 -0.86 -1.63
C VAL A 57 -11.27 -0.08 -2.86
N ILE A 58 -10.87 1.18 -2.93
CA ILE A 58 -11.13 2.08 -4.05
C ILE A 58 -9.82 2.30 -4.79
N TYR A 59 -9.88 2.20 -6.11
CA TYR A 59 -8.72 2.51 -6.91
C TYR A 59 -8.70 3.98 -7.32
N LEU A 60 -7.52 4.59 -7.18
CA LEU A 60 -7.23 5.95 -7.61
C LEU A 60 -7.37 6.09 -9.13
N ASP A 61 -8.03 7.14 -9.55
CA ASP A 61 -7.84 7.67 -10.89
C ASP A 61 -6.45 8.28 -10.97
N GLU A 62 -5.52 7.60 -11.66
CA GLU A 62 -4.13 8.03 -11.75
C GLU A 62 -3.94 9.13 -12.79
N PRO A 63 -3.02 10.09 -12.54
CA PRO A 63 -2.70 11.11 -13.53
C PRO A 63 -1.91 10.49 -14.68
N GLU A 64 -2.19 10.96 -15.85
CA GLU A 64 -1.37 10.69 -17.02
C GLU A 64 -0.19 11.67 -17.10
N ARG A 65 0.95 11.20 -17.60
CA ARG A 65 2.14 12.04 -17.77
C ARG A 65 1.97 12.97 -18.98
N GLY A 66 2.52 14.17 -18.90
CA GLY A 66 2.59 15.15 -19.98
C GLY A 66 1.64 16.34 -19.81
N LEU A 67 2.07 17.49 -20.31
CA LEU A 67 1.34 18.77 -20.22
C LEU A 67 -0.05 18.72 -20.90
N LYS A 68 -0.20 17.93 -21.96
CA LYS A 68 -1.47 17.73 -22.67
C LYS A 68 -2.58 17.16 -21.78
N ASN A 69 -2.21 16.53 -20.67
CA ASN A 69 -3.16 15.84 -19.79
C ASN A 69 -3.54 16.65 -18.54
N ILE A 70 -3.21 17.94 -18.47
CA ILE A 70 -3.47 18.76 -17.28
C ILE A 70 -4.95 18.74 -16.90
N PHE A 71 -5.86 19.00 -17.84
CA PHE A 71 -7.30 19.01 -17.57
C PHE A 71 -7.80 17.62 -17.12
N LYS A 72 -7.32 16.55 -17.75
CA LYS A 72 -7.64 15.17 -17.36
C LYS A 72 -7.15 14.87 -15.95
N ASN A 73 -5.97 15.36 -15.60
CA ASN A 73 -5.39 15.19 -14.28
C ASN A 73 -6.15 15.97 -13.20
N ILE A 74 -6.63 17.17 -13.51
CA ILE A 74 -7.50 17.94 -12.62
C ILE A 74 -8.82 17.19 -12.42
N LYS A 75 -9.45 16.71 -13.49
CA LYS A 75 -10.68 15.91 -13.40
C LYS A 75 -10.48 14.65 -12.55
N SER A 76 -9.40 13.90 -12.79
CA SER A 76 -9.03 12.73 -12.00
C SER A 76 -8.84 13.08 -10.51
N PHE A 77 -8.22 14.22 -10.19
CA PHE A 77 -8.07 14.68 -8.82
C PHE A 77 -9.43 14.90 -8.14
N PHE A 78 -10.34 15.63 -8.79
CA PHE A 78 -11.68 15.87 -8.26
C PHE A 78 -12.52 14.60 -8.17
N ASN A 79 -12.43 13.70 -9.15
CA ASN A 79 -13.10 12.40 -9.11
C ASN A 79 -12.69 11.60 -7.86
N ASN A 80 -11.40 11.56 -7.56
CA ASN A 80 -10.91 10.88 -6.35
C ASN A 80 -11.55 11.48 -5.09
N ILE A 81 -11.62 12.82 -4.99
CA ILE A 81 -12.26 13.50 -3.86
C ILE A 81 -13.76 13.19 -3.80
N CYS A 82 -14.46 13.26 -4.93
CA CYS A 82 -15.89 12.95 -4.98
C CYS A 82 -16.18 11.50 -4.58
N ASN A 83 -15.36 10.55 -5.04
CA ASN A 83 -15.55 9.14 -4.72
C ASN A 83 -15.38 8.87 -3.22
N ILE A 84 -14.31 9.40 -2.60
CA ILE A 84 -14.12 9.21 -1.16
C ILE A 84 -15.16 9.95 -0.31
N ASN A 85 -15.65 11.11 -0.78
CA ASN A 85 -16.64 11.90 -0.05
C ASN A 85 -18.06 11.30 -0.05
N LYS A 86 -18.32 10.27 -0.88
CA LYS A 86 -19.54 9.46 -0.81
C LYS A 86 -19.51 8.47 0.36
N LEU A 87 -18.34 8.24 0.93
CA LEU A 87 -18.13 7.28 2.00
C LEU A 87 -18.22 7.95 3.36
N ASN A 88 -18.62 7.17 4.36
CA ASN A 88 -18.70 7.64 5.74
C ASN A 88 -17.44 7.21 6.49
N PHE A 89 -16.55 8.14 6.79
CA PHE A 89 -15.34 7.95 7.60
C PHE A 89 -15.00 9.24 8.36
N GLU A 90 -14.36 9.10 9.50
CA GLU A 90 -14.05 10.25 10.34
C GLU A 90 -12.58 10.70 10.26
N ARG A 91 -11.68 9.74 10.07
CA ARG A 91 -10.24 9.98 10.07
C ARG A 91 -9.61 9.53 8.77
N CYS A 92 -8.61 10.26 8.31
CA CYS A 92 -7.85 9.91 7.12
C CYS A 92 -6.36 9.78 7.44
N PHE A 93 -5.73 8.72 6.95
CA PHE A 93 -4.31 8.45 7.13
C PHE A 93 -3.63 8.37 5.76
N VAL A 94 -2.61 9.21 5.54
CA VAL A 94 -1.89 9.29 4.26
C VAL A 94 -0.49 8.72 4.42
N PHE A 95 -0.27 7.55 3.85
CA PHE A 95 1.01 6.82 3.90
C PHE A 95 1.95 7.16 2.75
N HIS A 96 1.85 8.37 2.22
CA HIS A 96 2.69 8.81 1.11
C HIS A 96 2.98 10.32 1.20
N PRO A 97 4.24 10.77 1.07
CA PRO A 97 4.63 12.15 1.27
C PRO A 97 4.26 13.11 0.12
N SER A 98 3.63 12.62 -0.96
CA SER A 98 3.24 13.48 -2.07
C SER A 98 2.13 14.45 -1.68
N ILE A 99 2.33 15.73 -1.98
CA ILE A 99 1.36 16.81 -1.74
C ILE A 99 0.00 16.53 -2.38
N ARG A 100 -0.04 15.84 -3.53
CA ARG A 100 -1.29 15.47 -4.19
C ARG A 100 -2.21 14.64 -3.30
N TYR A 101 -1.68 13.63 -2.62
CA TYR A 101 -2.49 12.77 -1.74
C TYR A 101 -2.87 13.46 -0.44
N LEU A 102 -2.00 14.33 0.05
CA LEU A 102 -2.31 15.19 1.19
C LEU A 102 -3.42 16.18 0.85
N LEU A 103 -3.45 16.73 -0.38
CA LEU A 103 -4.53 17.58 -0.84
C LEU A 103 -5.84 16.80 -1.04
N ILE A 104 -5.81 15.58 -1.59
CA ILE A 104 -7.00 14.72 -1.67
C ILE A 104 -7.58 14.53 -0.26
N ALA A 105 -6.73 14.21 0.72
CA ALA A 105 -7.17 14.07 2.10
C ALA A 105 -7.70 15.39 2.68
N LYS A 106 -7.04 16.51 2.42
CA LYS A 106 -7.45 17.86 2.89
C LYS A 106 -8.85 18.22 2.41
N PHE A 107 -9.18 17.94 1.16
CA PHE A 107 -10.49 18.21 0.58
C PHE A 107 -11.53 17.11 0.85
N SER A 108 -11.15 16.05 1.56
CA SER A 108 -12.08 15.04 2.03
C SER A 108 -12.92 15.53 3.20
N LYS A 109 -14.01 14.81 3.52
CA LYS A 109 -14.87 15.06 4.68
C LYS A 109 -14.25 14.63 6.02
N ALA A 110 -13.02 14.10 6.05
CA ALA A 110 -12.37 13.67 7.28
C ALA A 110 -12.30 14.82 8.31
N LYS A 111 -12.61 14.53 9.57
CA LYS A 111 -12.48 15.47 10.68
C LYS A 111 -11.02 15.68 11.08
N SER A 112 -10.19 14.66 10.91
CA SER A 112 -8.75 14.72 11.17
C SER A 112 -7.97 13.94 10.12
N ILE A 113 -6.80 14.46 9.76
CA ILE A 113 -5.91 13.89 8.74
C ILE A 113 -4.54 13.72 9.34
N TRP A 114 -4.04 12.50 9.29
CA TRP A 114 -2.69 12.13 9.71
C TRP A 114 -1.89 11.74 8.48
N GLY A 115 -0.69 12.26 8.32
CA GLY A 115 0.06 11.99 7.11
C GLY A 115 1.55 12.09 7.29
N LEU A 116 2.23 11.47 6.33
CA LEU A 116 3.66 11.60 6.12
C LEU A 116 3.90 12.75 5.16
N GLY A 117 4.85 13.62 5.48
CA GLY A 117 5.19 14.77 4.66
C GLY A 117 6.69 14.97 4.55
N LEU A 118 7.13 15.66 3.51
CA LEU A 118 8.51 16.13 3.40
C LEU A 118 8.67 17.48 4.09
N ARG A 119 9.81 17.75 4.68
CA ARG A 119 10.06 18.99 5.47
C ARG A 119 9.73 20.28 4.72
N PHE A 120 9.98 20.33 3.41
CA PHE A 120 9.65 21.52 2.62
C PHE A 120 8.14 21.80 2.51
N GLN A 121 7.29 20.78 2.70
CA GLN A 121 5.84 20.93 2.67
C GLN A 121 5.28 21.56 3.96
N ASN A 122 6.08 21.62 5.01
CA ASN A 122 5.68 22.15 6.31
C ASN A 122 5.17 23.61 6.19
N PHE A 123 5.82 24.41 5.36
CA PHE A 123 5.44 25.80 5.13
C PHE A 123 4.00 25.96 4.65
N PHE A 124 3.56 25.09 3.74
CA PHE A 124 2.22 25.15 3.13
C PHE A 124 1.13 24.44 3.93
N LEU A 125 1.47 23.39 4.67
CA LEU A 125 0.50 22.46 5.25
C LEU A 125 0.34 22.60 6.75
N LYS A 126 1.33 23.13 7.47
CA LYS A 126 1.32 23.21 8.95
C LYS A 126 0.20 24.09 9.52
N LYS A 127 -0.27 25.09 8.77
CA LYS A 127 -1.31 26.03 9.24
C LYS A 127 -2.72 25.41 9.28
N ASP A 128 -2.91 24.27 8.68
CA ASP A 128 -4.20 23.60 8.65
C ASP A 128 -4.41 22.79 9.94
N LYS A 129 -5.35 23.22 10.78
CA LYS A 129 -5.66 22.61 12.09
C LYS A 129 -6.17 21.17 11.99
N LYS A 130 -6.64 20.74 10.81
CA LYS A 130 -7.13 19.39 10.53
C LYS A 130 -5.99 18.41 10.22
N LEU A 131 -4.80 18.91 9.89
CA LEU A 131 -3.67 18.14 9.39
C LEU A 131 -2.61 17.93 10.48
N TYR A 132 -2.40 16.67 10.83
CA TYR A 132 -1.35 16.20 11.74
C TYR A 132 -0.27 15.51 10.92
N LEU A 133 0.79 16.23 10.56
CA LEU A 133 1.82 15.70 9.67
C LEU A 133 3.12 15.41 10.40
N SER A 134 3.68 14.23 10.13
CA SER A 134 5.05 13.90 10.48
C SER A 134 5.95 14.22 9.28
N PHE A 135 6.87 15.18 9.43
CA PHE A 135 7.74 15.63 8.36
C PHE A 135 9.11 14.94 8.42
N PHE A 136 9.56 14.48 7.29
CA PHE A 136 10.81 13.77 7.12
C PHE A 136 11.76 14.55 6.20
N SER A 137 13.07 14.34 6.37
CA SER A 137 14.09 15.01 5.54
C SER A 137 14.26 14.37 4.17
N LYS A 138 13.87 13.12 4.02
CA LYS A 138 14.01 12.31 2.80
C LYS A 138 12.67 11.72 2.39
N THR A 139 12.57 11.29 1.14
CA THR A 139 11.38 10.58 0.64
C THR A 139 11.25 9.24 1.34
N ILE A 140 10.14 9.06 2.06
CA ILE A 140 9.84 7.83 2.78
C ILE A 140 9.51 6.74 1.77
N GLN A 141 10.27 5.68 1.79
CA GLN A 141 9.99 4.46 1.01
C GLN A 141 10.06 3.20 1.86
N ASP A 142 10.37 3.35 3.14
CA ASP A 142 10.67 2.25 4.05
C ASP A 142 9.44 1.88 4.91
N ASP A 143 9.25 0.58 5.08
CA ASP A 143 8.19 0.00 5.91
C ASP A 143 8.38 0.34 7.40
N ASN A 144 9.62 0.56 7.82
CA ASN A 144 9.96 1.00 9.18
C ASN A 144 9.36 2.37 9.50
N GLU A 145 9.35 3.29 8.53
CA GLU A 145 8.78 4.63 8.73
C GLU A 145 7.25 4.56 8.83
N ALA A 146 6.61 3.66 8.08
CA ALA A 146 5.18 3.40 8.24
C ALA A 146 4.87 2.85 9.64
N LEU A 147 5.72 1.98 10.15
CA LEU A 147 5.60 1.44 11.50
C LEU A 147 5.76 2.52 12.58
N GLU A 148 6.79 3.37 12.46
CA GLU A 148 7.01 4.50 13.37
C GLU A 148 5.85 5.51 13.32
N PHE A 149 5.27 5.73 12.14
CA PHE A 149 4.09 6.57 11.99
C PHE A 149 2.89 5.99 12.74
N VAL A 150 2.63 4.68 12.59
CA VAL A 150 1.54 4.00 13.32
C VAL A 150 1.78 4.02 14.83
N LYS A 151 2.99 3.73 15.30
CA LYS A 151 3.36 3.84 16.73
C LYS A 151 3.04 5.22 17.30
N LYS A 152 3.40 6.28 16.56
CA LYS A 152 3.14 7.67 16.99
C LYS A 152 1.66 8.00 17.08
N ILE A 153 0.84 7.50 16.16
CA ILE A 153 -0.61 7.74 16.13
C ILE A 153 -1.32 6.96 17.24
N THR A 154 -0.92 5.71 17.44
CA THR A 154 -1.63 4.79 18.34
C THR A 154 -1.09 4.78 19.76
N SER A 155 -0.01 5.53 20.01
CA SER A 155 0.75 5.50 21.29
C SER A 155 1.23 4.10 21.71
N LEU A 156 1.28 3.17 20.77
CA LEU A 156 1.75 1.81 21.00
C LEU A 156 3.27 1.79 21.09
N LYS A 157 3.82 1.51 22.28
CA LYS A 157 5.29 1.46 22.51
C LYS A 157 5.93 0.22 21.87
N ASN A 158 5.24 -0.92 21.87
CA ASN A 158 5.78 -2.20 21.38
C ASN A 158 4.84 -2.81 20.34
N ILE A 159 5.15 -2.60 19.08
CA ILE A 159 4.53 -3.35 18.00
C ILE A 159 5.52 -4.43 17.57
N ASN A 160 5.33 -5.66 18.07
CA ASN A 160 6.09 -6.79 17.58
C ASN A 160 5.56 -7.21 16.21
N PHE A 161 6.45 -7.35 15.26
CA PHE A 161 6.13 -7.84 13.93
C PHE A 161 5.71 -9.32 14.05
N LYS A 162 4.42 -9.59 13.89
CA LYS A 162 3.96 -10.95 13.64
C LYS A 162 3.75 -11.08 12.14
N PRO A 163 4.41 -12.01 11.47
CA PRO A 163 4.11 -12.28 10.07
C PRO A 163 2.62 -12.60 9.93
N LEU A 164 2.02 -12.20 8.81
CA LEU A 164 0.67 -12.63 8.45
C LEU A 164 0.64 -14.16 8.60
N GLN A 165 -0.23 -14.67 9.46
CA GLN A 165 -0.43 -16.10 9.56
C GLN A 165 -0.98 -16.57 8.21
N SER A 166 -0.13 -17.17 7.39
CA SER A 166 -0.60 -17.95 6.26
C SER A 166 -1.25 -19.21 6.81
N THR A 167 -2.35 -19.64 6.23
CA THR A 167 -2.76 -21.03 6.32
C THR A 167 -1.56 -21.85 5.87
N MET A 168 -0.94 -22.59 6.78
CA MET A 168 0.26 -23.36 6.47
C MET A 168 -0.11 -24.46 5.49
N VAL A 169 0.10 -24.20 4.21
CA VAL A 169 0.21 -25.27 3.23
C VAL A 169 1.58 -25.87 3.45
N ASP A 170 1.63 -27.18 3.65
CA ASP A 170 2.90 -27.89 3.84
C ASP A 170 3.68 -27.91 2.52
N PHE A 171 4.65 -27.02 2.39
CA PHE A 171 5.56 -26.95 1.26
C PHE A 171 6.90 -27.65 1.51
N ARG A 172 6.96 -28.54 2.53
CA ARG A 172 8.18 -29.31 2.74
C ARG A 172 8.57 -30.04 1.45
N ASP A 173 9.84 -30.01 1.12
CA ASP A 173 10.43 -30.58 -0.09
C ASP A 173 9.95 -29.94 -1.42
N THR A 174 9.39 -28.72 -1.36
CA THR A 174 8.96 -27.98 -2.55
C THR A 174 9.88 -26.80 -2.81
N VAL A 175 10.39 -26.68 -4.02
CA VAL A 175 11.18 -25.53 -4.47
C VAL A 175 10.24 -24.48 -5.06
N GLY A 176 10.19 -23.28 -4.45
CA GLY A 176 9.45 -22.14 -4.99
C GLY A 176 10.28 -21.42 -6.04
N ILE A 177 9.74 -21.25 -7.25
CA ILE A 177 10.36 -20.49 -8.34
C ILE A 177 9.48 -19.29 -8.67
N ILE A 178 10.00 -18.09 -8.44
CA ILE A 178 9.29 -16.84 -8.74
C ILE A 178 9.80 -16.32 -10.08
N ILE A 179 8.94 -16.36 -11.11
CA ILE A 179 9.27 -15.90 -12.46
C ILE A 179 8.75 -14.48 -12.72
N ALA A 180 7.91 -13.94 -11.83
CA ALA A 180 7.33 -12.63 -11.96
C ALA A 180 8.24 -11.52 -11.39
N ALA A 181 8.38 -10.42 -12.12
CA ALA A 181 8.99 -9.20 -11.63
C ALA A 181 8.32 -7.96 -12.26
N SER A 182 8.38 -6.83 -11.56
CA SER A 182 7.72 -5.58 -11.96
C SER A 182 8.38 -4.87 -13.16
N GLY A 183 9.57 -5.28 -13.56
CA GLY A 183 10.32 -4.70 -14.69
C GLY A 183 11.00 -5.78 -15.52
N ASN A 184 11.09 -5.58 -16.83
CA ASN A 184 11.72 -6.54 -17.75
C ASN A 184 13.19 -6.79 -17.39
N GLU A 185 13.87 -5.76 -16.89
CA GLU A 185 15.27 -5.82 -16.45
C GLU A 185 15.49 -6.74 -15.24
N LYS A 186 14.40 -7.05 -14.51
CA LYS A 186 14.41 -7.94 -13.34
C LYS A 186 13.94 -9.35 -13.66
N ARG A 187 13.57 -9.60 -14.93
CA ARG A 187 13.08 -10.90 -15.37
C ARG A 187 14.21 -11.70 -15.99
N TRP A 188 14.41 -12.88 -15.47
CA TRP A 188 15.33 -13.83 -16.09
C TRP A 188 14.69 -14.46 -17.32
N SER A 189 15.50 -14.88 -18.31
CA SER A 189 14.94 -15.57 -19.47
C SER A 189 14.35 -16.94 -19.08
N ILE A 190 13.27 -17.35 -19.70
CA ILE A 190 12.65 -18.67 -19.46
C ILE A 190 13.67 -19.81 -19.62
N LYS A 191 14.58 -19.70 -20.60
CA LYS A 191 15.66 -20.67 -20.80
C LYS A 191 16.53 -20.86 -19.54
N ASN A 192 16.79 -19.79 -18.80
CA ASN A 192 17.60 -19.87 -17.59
C ASN A 192 16.82 -20.52 -16.43
N TYR A 193 15.53 -20.23 -16.29
CA TYR A 193 14.69 -20.94 -15.31
C TYR A 193 14.63 -22.43 -15.60
N ILE A 194 14.46 -22.84 -16.86
CA ILE A 194 14.48 -24.27 -17.28
C ILE A 194 15.80 -24.90 -16.90
N LYS A 195 16.94 -24.26 -17.14
CA LYS A 195 18.26 -24.79 -16.74
C LYS A 195 18.35 -25.04 -15.24
N VAL A 196 17.87 -24.11 -14.44
CA VAL A 196 17.86 -24.23 -12.97
C VAL A 196 16.93 -25.37 -12.53
N ILE A 197 15.74 -25.46 -13.12
CA ILE A 197 14.80 -26.57 -12.81
C ILE A 197 15.42 -27.91 -13.13
N ASN A 198 16.02 -28.09 -14.31
CA ASN A 198 16.68 -29.34 -14.71
C ASN A 198 17.82 -29.67 -13.74
N TYR A 199 18.67 -28.70 -13.41
CA TYR A 199 19.73 -28.89 -12.40
C TYR A 199 19.17 -29.36 -11.06
N LEU A 200 18.05 -28.80 -10.60
CA LEU A 200 17.43 -29.22 -9.35
C LEU A 200 16.81 -30.62 -9.43
N ILE A 201 16.24 -30.98 -10.59
CA ILE A 201 15.74 -32.34 -10.84
C ILE A 201 16.88 -33.33 -10.73
N ASP A 202 18.04 -33.06 -11.33
CA ASP A 202 19.26 -33.88 -11.23
C ASP A 202 19.77 -34.04 -9.79
N LYS A 203 19.43 -33.04 -8.92
CA LYS A 203 19.70 -33.06 -7.46
C LYS A 203 18.57 -33.72 -6.66
N ASN A 204 17.66 -34.45 -7.28
CA ASN A 204 16.53 -35.14 -6.65
C ASN A 204 15.40 -34.27 -6.10
N PHE A 205 15.31 -32.98 -6.43
CA PHE A 205 14.13 -32.20 -6.13
C PHE A 205 12.99 -32.60 -7.07
N LYS A 206 11.84 -32.96 -6.52
CA LYS A 206 10.70 -33.52 -7.30
C LYS A 206 9.49 -32.62 -7.33
N LYS A 207 9.41 -31.62 -6.44
CA LYS A 207 8.25 -30.73 -6.32
C LYS A 207 8.64 -29.29 -6.57
N PHE A 208 7.94 -28.63 -7.49
CA PHE A 208 8.19 -27.24 -7.84
C PHE A 208 6.88 -26.45 -7.78
N LEU A 209 6.92 -25.28 -7.16
CA LEU A 209 5.85 -24.29 -7.18
C LEU A 209 6.31 -23.11 -8.02
N ILE A 210 5.66 -22.89 -9.16
CA ILE A 210 5.96 -21.74 -10.03
C ILE A 210 4.98 -20.62 -9.69
N ILE A 211 5.53 -19.47 -9.33
CA ILE A 211 4.75 -18.27 -8.98
C ILE A 211 4.96 -17.24 -10.10
N SER A 212 3.88 -16.90 -10.79
CA SER A 212 3.88 -15.90 -11.87
C SER A 212 2.88 -14.76 -11.57
N GLY A 213 2.96 -13.66 -12.35
CA GLY A 213 1.92 -12.63 -12.37
C GLY A 213 0.71 -13.06 -13.20
N ILE A 214 -0.43 -12.35 -13.01
CA ILE A 214 -1.70 -12.65 -13.70
C ILE A 214 -1.60 -12.46 -15.24
N ASP A 215 -0.64 -11.65 -15.68
CA ASP A 215 -0.46 -11.27 -17.10
C ASP A 215 0.74 -12.00 -17.76
N GLN A 216 1.12 -13.18 -17.26
CA GLN A 216 2.27 -13.95 -17.78
C GLN A 216 1.92 -15.38 -18.10
#